data_c861e24945fe2e22111b50c18d84ecd8
#
_entry.id   c861e24945fe2e22111b50c18d84ecd8
#
_cell.length_a   1.000
_cell.length_b   1.000
_cell.length_c   1.000
_cell.angle_alpha   90.00
_cell.angle_beta   90.00
_cell.angle_gamma   90.00
#
_symmetry.space_group_name_H-M   'P 1'
#
loop_
_entity.id
_entity.type
_entity.pdbx_description
1 polymer ?
#
loop_
_entity_poly.entity_id
_entity_poly.type
_entity_poly.pdbx_seq_one_letter_code
_entity_poly.pdbx_strand_id
1 'polypeptide(L)'
;MIHFIAIILTGIACSLYMFPFSFTFLPVGNTKIYLAVCGLVLFFLNQIRNRQQVSSHFMVTVSLAAFVVSLICIVSLLYNETNDTTYAIYIIQMWVWTGGAYFVTRCMKSVHGNVTVELIAFYVVGVCAIQCFFALMNEFIPVFKGWVDTYVEQ
;
A
#
# COMPACT_ATOMS: atom_id res chain seq x y z
N MET A 1 -12.66 18.93 16.08
CA MET A 1 -13.43 17.85 15.43
C MET A 1 -12.81 17.47 14.07
N ILE A 2 -12.59 18.39 13.14
CA ILE A 2 -12.01 18.10 11.80
C ILE A 2 -10.65 17.41 11.88
N HIS A 3 -9.74 17.88 12.75
CA HIS A 3 -8.41 17.31 12.92
C HIS A 3 -8.45 15.85 13.41
N PHE A 4 -9.35 15.53 14.33
CA PHE A 4 -9.52 14.16 14.83
C PHE A 4 -10.04 13.21 13.73
N ILE A 5 -10.99 13.66 12.92
CA ILE A 5 -11.48 12.90 11.75
C ILE A 5 -10.34 12.64 10.76
N ALA A 6 -9.50 13.65 10.50
CA ALA A 6 -8.35 13.50 9.60
C ALA A 6 -7.32 12.48 10.11
N ILE A 7 -7.08 12.41 11.42
CA ILE A 7 -6.22 11.37 12.04
C ILE A 7 -6.80 9.99 11.80
N ILE A 8 -8.10 9.80 12.03
CA ILE A 8 -8.77 8.51 11.82
C ILE A 8 -8.69 8.09 10.36
N LEU A 9 -8.99 9.00 9.41
CA LEU A 9 -8.90 8.72 7.98
C LEU A 9 -7.47 8.34 7.55
N THR A 10 -6.46 8.99 8.13
CA THR A 10 -5.06 8.63 7.89
C THR A 10 -4.73 7.24 8.45
N GLY A 11 -5.25 6.89 9.62
CA GLY A 11 -5.13 5.55 10.19
C GLY A 11 -5.78 4.49 9.32
N ILE A 12 -6.97 4.75 8.78
CA ILE A 12 -7.66 3.87 7.84
C ILE A 12 -6.82 3.69 6.57
N ALA A 13 -6.31 4.77 5.98
CA ALA A 13 -5.46 4.69 4.79
C ALA A 13 -4.18 3.86 5.05
N CYS A 14 -3.56 4.02 6.23
CA CYS A 14 -2.42 3.22 6.66
C CYS A 14 -2.79 1.73 6.80
N SER A 15 -3.95 1.43 7.40
CA SER A 15 -4.49 0.07 7.55
C SER A 15 -4.71 -0.59 6.19
N LEU A 16 -5.39 0.07 5.27
CA LEU A 16 -5.67 -0.42 3.92
C LEU A 16 -4.40 -0.65 3.07
N TYR A 17 -3.35 0.08 3.37
CA TYR A 17 -2.05 -0.10 2.72
C TYR A 17 -1.29 -1.29 3.28
N MET A 18 -1.24 -1.44 4.61
CA MET A 18 -0.48 -2.50 5.28
C MET A 18 -1.18 -3.86 5.21
N PHE A 19 -2.50 -3.87 5.34
CA PHE A 19 -3.34 -5.07 5.30
C PHE A 19 -4.32 -4.95 4.12
N PRO A 20 -3.82 -5.17 2.89
CA PRO A 20 -4.67 -5.07 1.72
C PRO A 20 -5.67 -6.22 1.68
N PHE A 21 -6.91 -5.92 1.36
CA PHE A 21 -7.96 -6.90 1.13
C PHE A 21 -8.75 -6.54 -0.13
N SER A 22 -9.39 -7.54 -0.71
CA SER A 22 -10.26 -7.39 -1.86
C SER A 22 -11.71 -7.37 -1.40
N PHE A 23 -12.50 -6.44 -1.92
CA PHE A 23 -13.93 -6.43 -1.70
C PHE A 23 -14.64 -7.18 -2.81
N THR A 24 -15.66 -8.00 -2.47
CA THR A 24 -16.47 -8.75 -3.42
C THR A 24 -17.21 -7.89 -4.45
N PHE A 25 -17.47 -6.62 -4.09
CA PHE A 25 -18.15 -5.65 -4.96
C PHE A 25 -17.21 -4.80 -5.83
N LEU A 26 -15.88 -4.90 -5.65
CA LEU A 26 -14.90 -4.16 -6.46
C LEU A 26 -14.27 -5.11 -7.49
N PRO A 27 -14.44 -4.84 -8.80
CA PRO A 27 -14.14 -5.82 -9.84
C PRO A 27 -12.65 -6.09 -10.09
N VAL A 28 -11.74 -5.25 -9.56
CA VAL A 28 -10.30 -5.37 -9.88
C VAL A 28 -9.42 -5.01 -8.69
N GLY A 29 -8.67 -5.99 -8.21
CA GLY A 29 -7.53 -5.77 -7.31
C GLY A 29 -7.89 -5.51 -5.85
N ASN A 30 -6.86 -5.38 -5.05
CA ASN A 30 -6.96 -5.11 -3.63
C ASN A 30 -6.87 -3.60 -3.31
N THR A 31 -7.21 -3.23 -2.08
CA THR A 31 -7.20 -1.84 -1.60
C THR A 31 -5.85 -1.14 -1.79
N LYS A 32 -4.75 -1.87 -1.76
CA LYS A 32 -3.40 -1.36 -1.97
C LYS A 32 -3.20 -0.78 -3.38
N ILE A 33 -3.80 -1.41 -4.40
CA ILE A 33 -3.72 -0.94 -5.79
C ILE A 33 -4.44 0.40 -5.93
N TYR A 34 -5.63 0.55 -5.33
CA TYR A 34 -6.36 1.82 -5.36
C TYR A 34 -5.58 2.95 -4.68
N LEU A 35 -4.99 2.68 -3.51
CA LEU A 35 -4.13 3.65 -2.83
C LEU A 35 -2.89 3.99 -3.66
N ALA A 36 -2.31 3.00 -4.35
CA ALA A 36 -1.16 3.21 -5.22
C ALA A 36 -1.50 4.12 -6.41
N VAL A 37 -2.62 3.88 -7.06
CA VAL A 37 -3.09 4.74 -8.17
C VAL A 37 -3.29 6.17 -7.69
N CYS A 38 -4.02 6.37 -6.59
CA CYS A 38 -4.20 7.69 -5.98
C CYS A 38 -2.86 8.35 -5.63
N GLY A 39 -1.93 7.60 -5.06
CA GLY A 39 -0.60 8.09 -4.69
C GLY A 39 0.24 8.47 -5.88
N LEU A 40 0.26 7.68 -6.95
CA LEU A 40 0.97 7.99 -8.19
C LEU A 40 0.38 9.23 -8.87
N VAL A 41 -0.94 9.34 -8.95
CA VAL A 41 -1.60 10.55 -9.48
C VAL A 41 -1.19 11.78 -8.68
N LEU A 42 -1.25 11.73 -7.35
CA LEU A 42 -0.82 12.83 -6.49
C LEU A 42 0.68 13.14 -6.65
N PHE A 43 1.52 12.11 -6.82
CA PHE A 43 2.94 12.28 -7.06
C PHE A 43 3.20 13.06 -8.35
N PHE A 44 2.59 12.64 -9.47
CA PHE A 44 2.76 13.32 -10.76
C PHE A 44 2.18 14.73 -10.75
N LEU A 45 1.00 14.95 -10.16
CA LEU A 45 0.40 16.29 -10.03
C LEU A 45 1.30 17.21 -9.20
N ASN A 46 1.88 16.74 -8.11
CA ASN A 46 2.79 17.51 -7.29
C ASN A 46 4.10 17.84 -8.02
N GLN A 47 4.60 16.92 -8.84
CA GLN A 47 5.77 17.11 -9.69
C GLN A 47 5.55 18.22 -10.73
N ILE A 48 4.40 18.19 -11.39
CA ILE A 48 4.02 19.21 -12.39
C ILE A 48 3.86 20.58 -11.72
N ARG A 49 3.17 20.63 -10.58
CA ARG A 49 2.85 21.89 -9.90
C ARG A 49 4.07 22.60 -9.30
N ASN A 50 4.96 21.83 -8.67
CA ASN A 50 6.02 22.44 -7.86
C ASN A 50 7.36 22.55 -8.59
N ARG A 51 7.49 22.04 -9.82
CA ARG A 51 8.76 21.93 -10.57
C ARG A 51 9.93 21.41 -9.71
N GLN A 52 9.62 20.81 -8.55
CA GLN A 52 10.63 20.21 -7.68
C GLN A 52 11.09 18.91 -8.34
N GLN A 53 12.33 18.86 -8.74
CA GLN A 53 12.99 17.60 -9.02
C GLN A 53 12.99 16.77 -7.73
N VAL A 54 11.93 15.97 -7.53
CA VAL A 54 12.06 14.82 -6.64
C VAL A 54 13.30 14.08 -7.15
N SER A 55 14.15 13.64 -6.25
CA SER A 55 15.38 12.94 -6.62
C SER A 55 15.07 11.84 -7.65
N SER A 56 15.00 12.25 -8.92
CA SER A 56 14.73 11.35 -10.05
C SER A 56 15.75 10.22 -10.05
N HIS A 57 16.96 10.51 -9.57
CA HIS A 57 18.05 9.54 -9.43
C HIS A 57 17.67 8.37 -8.51
N PHE A 58 17.05 8.64 -7.33
CA PHE A 58 16.61 7.56 -6.44
C PHE A 58 15.55 6.68 -7.10
N MET A 59 14.54 7.28 -7.72
CA MET A 59 13.46 6.53 -8.40
C MET A 59 13.98 5.72 -9.58
N VAL A 60 14.88 6.29 -10.38
CA VAL A 60 15.54 5.57 -11.49
C VAL A 60 16.38 4.42 -10.96
N THR A 61 17.18 4.62 -9.92
CA THR A 61 18.04 3.58 -9.34
C THR A 61 17.20 2.42 -8.79
N VAL A 62 16.13 2.70 -8.03
CA VAL A 62 15.27 1.66 -7.48
C VAL A 62 14.50 0.94 -8.58
N SER A 63 14.01 1.65 -9.61
CA SER A 63 13.34 1.04 -10.77
C SER A 63 14.31 0.15 -11.57
N LEU A 64 15.56 0.58 -11.74
CA LEU A 64 16.57 -0.21 -12.41
C LEU A 64 16.91 -1.50 -11.64
N ALA A 65 17.06 -1.39 -10.30
CA ALA A 65 17.29 -2.56 -9.45
C ALA A 65 16.11 -3.55 -9.54
N ALA A 66 14.88 -3.08 -9.45
CA ALA A 66 13.68 -3.90 -9.59
C ALA A 66 13.58 -4.55 -11.00
N PHE A 67 13.97 -3.82 -12.04
CA PHE A 67 14.03 -4.36 -13.41
C PHE A 67 15.05 -5.48 -13.55
N VAL A 68 16.24 -5.34 -12.98
CA VAL A 68 17.27 -6.40 -12.98
C VAL A 68 16.77 -7.65 -12.27
N VAL A 69 16.12 -7.49 -11.10
CA VAL A 69 15.49 -8.62 -10.38
C VAL A 69 14.43 -9.29 -11.25
N SER A 70 13.55 -8.51 -11.90
CA SER A 70 12.53 -9.06 -12.80
C SER A 70 13.14 -9.84 -13.97
N LEU A 71 14.23 -9.35 -14.57
CA LEU A 71 14.92 -10.07 -15.64
C LEU A 71 15.51 -11.40 -15.16
N ILE A 72 16.15 -11.41 -14.00
CA ILE A 72 16.70 -12.66 -13.41
C ILE A 72 15.57 -13.66 -13.17
N CYS A 73 14.43 -13.20 -12.64
CA CYS A 73 13.27 -14.04 -12.41
C CYS A 73 12.69 -14.59 -13.72
N ILE A 74 12.58 -13.80 -14.79
CA ILE A 74 12.12 -14.25 -16.10
C ILE A 74 13.04 -15.33 -16.66
N VAL A 75 14.36 -15.12 -16.57
CA VAL A 75 15.35 -16.13 -17.01
C VAL A 75 15.19 -17.43 -16.21
N SER A 76 15.00 -17.31 -14.89
CA SER A 76 14.76 -18.48 -14.02
C SER A 76 13.46 -19.22 -14.38
N LEU A 77 12.38 -18.50 -14.68
CA LEU A 77 11.11 -19.08 -15.13
C LEU A 77 11.28 -19.89 -16.41
N LEU A 78 11.98 -19.30 -17.39
CA LEU A 78 12.21 -19.95 -18.69
C LEU A 78 13.11 -21.20 -18.53
N TYR A 79 14.09 -21.13 -17.64
CA TYR A 79 14.99 -22.27 -17.40
C TYR A 79 14.32 -23.43 -16.65
N ASN A 80 13.46 -23.12 -15.68
CA ASN A 80 12.82 -24.11 -14.82
C ASN A 80 11.43 -24.53 -15.33
N GLU A 81 10.97 -24.03 -16.47
CA GLU A 81 9.66 -24.32 -17.07
C GLU A 81 8.48 -24.12 -16.08
N THR A 82 8.59 -23.16 -15.16
CA THR A 82 7.56 -22.85 -14.16
C THR A 82 6.65 -21.73 -14.64
N ASN A 83 5.39 -21.73 -14.18
CA ASN A 83 4.40 -20.69 -14.52
C ASN A 83 4.25 -19.62 -13.43
N ASP A 84 5.12 -19.61 -12.41
CA ASP A 84 5.05 -18.61 -11.33
C ASP A 84 5.66 -17.27 -11.76
N THR A 85 4.81 -16.36 -12.21
CA THR A 85 5.21 -15.02 -12.67
C THR A 85 5.31 -13.99 -11.55
N THR A 86 5.09 -14.36 -10.30
CA THR A 86 4.97 -13.42 -9.15
C THR A 86 6.17 -12.49 -9.03
N TYR A 87 7.38 -13.02 -9.18
CA TYR A 87 8.62 -12.23 -9.08
C TYR A 87 9.01 -11.55 -10.41
N ALA A 88 8.53 -12.04 -11.54
CA ALA A 88 8.80 -11.42 -12.84
C ALA A 88 8.17 -10.03 -12.98
N ILE A 89 7.05 -9.78 -12.28
CA ILE A 89 6.35 -8.49 -12.27
C ILE A 89 6.82 -7.56 -11.12
N TYR A 90 7.98 -7.83 -10.55
CA TYR A 90 8.49 -7.11 -9.36
C TYR A 90 8.59 -5.60 -9.56
N ILE A 91 8.93 -5.16 -10.78
CA ILE A 91 8.99 -3.73 -11.10
C ILE A 91 7.62 -3.04 -10.94
N ILE A 92 6.53 -3.72 -11.33
CA ILE A 92 5.16 -3.21 -11.17
C ILE A 92 4.80 -3.15 -9.69
N GLN A 93 5.11 -4.21 -8.96
CA GLN A 93 4.87 -4.27 -7.51
C GLN A 93 5.63 -3.16 -6.77
N MET A 94 6.87 -2.87 -7.15
CA MET A 94 7.66 -1.78 -6.58
C MET A 94 6.94 -0.43 -6.74
N TRP A 95 6.39 -0.13 -7.93
CA TRP A 95 5.63 1.11 -8.16
C TRP A 95 4.32 1.14 -7.36
N VAL A 96 3.63 0.01 -7.23
CA VAL A 96 2.43 -0.11 -6.38
C VAL A 96 2.77 0.17 -4.92
N TRP A 97 3.86 -0.40 -4.40
CA TRP A 97 4.28 -0.14 -3.02
C TRP A 97 4.69 1.31 -2.81
N THR A 98 5.47 1.86 -3.72
CA THR A 98 5.93 3.26 -3.64
C THR A 98 4.76 4.24 -3.74
N GLY A 99 3.82 4.02 -4.66
CA GLY A 99 2.63 4.86 -4.82
C GLY A 99 1.76 4.85 -3.58
N GLY A 100 1.46 3.66 -3.04
CA GLY A 100 0.67 3.54 -1.80
C GLY A 100 1.35 4.18 -0.59
N ALA A 101 2.66 3.96 -0.41
CA ALA A 101 3.44 4.59 0.64
C ALA A 101 3.46 6.12 0.51
N TYR A 102 3.59 6.63 -0.72
CA TYR A 102 3.52 8.06 -0.99
C TYR A 102 2.16 8.65 -0.60
N PHE A 103 1.07 7.97 -0.94
CA PHE A 103 -0.26 8.41 -0.55
C PHE A 103 -0.40 8.53 0.97
N VAL A 104 -0.06 7.46 1.71
CA VAL A 104 -0.16 7.42 3.18
C VAL A 104 0.71 8.50 3.83
N THR A 105 1.96 8.65 3.38
CA THR A 105 2.86 9.69 3.91
C THR A 105 2.38 11.11 3.61
N ARG A 106 1.72 11.33 2.47
CA ARG A 106 1.09 12.63 2.16
C ARG A 106 -0.11 12.92 3.05
N CYS A 107 -0.94 11.90 3.37
CA CYS A 107 -2.01 12.05 4.34
C CYS A 107 -1.45 12.40 5.73
N MET A 108 -0.42 11.69 6.20
CA MET A 108 0.26 12.01 7.47
C MET A 108 0.81 13.44 7.48
N LYS A 109 1.49 13.86 6.41
CA LYS A 109 2.03 15.21 6.28
C LYS A 109 0.94 16.28 6.29
N SER A 110 -0.20 16.04 5.67
CA SER A 110 -1.33 16.97 5.65
C SER A 110 -1.92 17.17 7.05
N VAL A 111 -1.91 16.14 7.89
CA VAL A 111 -2.51 16.17 9.24
C VAL A 111 -1.52 16.71 10.28
N HIS A 112 -0.26 16.28 10.22
CA HIS A 112 0.75 16.56 11.26
C HIS A 112 1.80 17.58 10.84
N GLY A 113 1.78 18.06 9.59
CA GLY A 113 2.77 18.98 9.04
C GLY A 113 4.10 18.31 8.69
N ASN A 114 4.74 17.62 9.63
CA ASN A 114 5.97 16.87 9.43
C ASN A 114 5.76 15.37 9.65
N VAL A 115 6.46 14.56 8.86
CA VAL A 115 6.44 13.10 9.00
C VAL A 115 7.77 12.65 9.58
N THR A 116 7.74 12.15 10.80
CA THR A 116 8.90 11.57 11.50
C THR A 116 8.79 10.05 11.52
N VAL A 117 9.90 9.36 11.75
CA VAL A 117 9.91 7.90 11.90
C VAL A 117 9.04 7.46 13.09
N GLU A 118 9.06 8.22 14.17
CA GLU A 118 8.23 7.97 15.36
C GLU A 118 6.73 8.05 15.04
N LEU A 119 6.32 9.04 14.24
CA LEU A 119 4.93 9.18 13.80
C LEU A 119 4.51 7.99 12.93
N ILE A 120 5.36 7.56 12.00
CA ILE A 120 5.10 6.38 11.18
C ILE A 120 4.97 5.14 12.07
N ALA A 121 5.91 4.93 13.00
CA ALA A 121 5.88 3.82 13.94
C ALA A 121 4.58 3.83 14.79
N PHE A 122 4.15 4.99 15.25
CA PHE A 122 2.90 5.13 16.00
C PHE A 122 1.68 4.66 15.18
N TYR A 123 1.56 5.08 13.91
CA TYR A 123 0.48 4.63 13.04
C TYR A 123 0.56 3.12 12.76
N VAL A 124 1.77 2.60 12.49
CA VAL A 124 1.98 1.17 12.23
C VAL A 124 1.56 0.33 13.44
N VAL A 125 2.03 0.68 14.64
CA VAL A 125 1.68 -0.03 15.87
C VAL A 125 0.18 0.04 16.15
N GLY A 126 -0.43 1.23 16.00
CA GLY A 126 -1.86 1.41 16.19
C GLY A 126 -2.69 0.56 15.22
N VAL A 127 -2.31 0.55 13.94
CA VAL A 127 -2.97 -0.27 12.91
C VAL A 127 -2.81 -1.76 13.21
N CYS A 128 -1.59 -2.22 13.56
CA CYS A 128 -1.37 -3.62 13.93
C CYS A 128 -2.20 -4.04 15.14
N ALA A 129 -2.29 -3.20 16.17
CA ALA A 129 -3.10 -3.47 17.35
C ALA A 129 -4.60 -3.61 17.01
N ILE A 130 -5.12 -2.71 16.17
CA ILE A 130 -6.52 -2.78 15.71
C ILE A 130 -6.76 -4.02 14.86
N GLN A 131 -5.84 -4.37 13.95
CA GLN A 131 -5.96 -5.58 13.12
C GLN A 131 -5.90 -6.86 13.96
N CYS A 132 -5.03 -6.92 14.98
CA CYS A 132 -5.03 -8.04 15.92
C CYS A 132 -6.36 -8.16 16.65
N PHE A 133 -6.95 -7.04 17.07
CA PHE A 133 -8.27 -7.05 17.70
C PHE A 133 -9.37 -7.56 16.74
N PHE A 134 -9.38 -7.13 15.48
CA PHE A 134 -10.31 -7.63 14.47
C PHE A 134 -10.10 -9.11 14.17
N ALA A 135 -8.86 -9.59 14.12
CA ALA A 135 -8.55 -11.01 13.95
C ALA A 135 -9.12 -11.85 15.11
N LEU A 136 -8.97 -11.39 16.34
CA LEU A 136 -9.57 -12.05 17.52
C LEU A 136 -11.10 -12.03 17.43
N MET A 137 -11.71 -10.89 17.04
CA MET A 137 -13.16 -10.85 16.85
C MET A 137 -13.64 -11.83 15.78
N ASN A 138 -12.90 -11.95 14.68
CA ASN A 138 -13.22 -12.90 13.61
C ASN A 138 -13.16 -14.35 14.07
N GLU A 139 -12.23 -14.69 14.98
CA GLU A 139 -12.10 -16.03 15.53
C GLU A 139 -13.19 -16.37 16.56
N PHE A 140 -13.50 -15.42 17.47
CA PHE A 140 -14.37 -15.70 18.61
C PHE A 140 -15.85 -15.34 18.40
N ILE A 141 -16.18 -14.51 17.39
CA ILE A 141 -17.54 -14.04 17.14
C ILE A 141 -18.05 -14.54 15.78
N PRO A 142 -18.86 -15.64 15.74
CA PRO A 142 -19.34 -16.22 14.48
C PRO A 142 -20.13 -15.26 13.60
N VAL A 143 -20.88 -14.34 14.21
CA VAL A 143 -21.64 -13.30 13.48
C VAL A 143 -20.73 -12.35 12.75
N PHE A 144 -19.62 -11.93 13.38
CA PHE A 144 -18.62 -11.06 12.76
C PHE A 144 -17.90 -11.79 11.62
N LYS A 145 -17.53 -13.05 11.83
CA LYS A 145 -16.94 -13.91 10.79
C LYS A 145 -17.86 -14.02 9.57
N GLY A 146 -19.13 -14.31 9.76
CA GLY A 146 -20.10 -14.41 8.65
C GLY A 146 -20.26 -13.09 7.87
N TRP A 147 -20.14 -11.96 8.55
CA TRP A 147 -20.13 -10.65 7.89
C TRP A 147 -18.87 -10.43 7.06
N VAL A 148 -17.69 -10.74 7.63
CA VAL A 148 -16.40 -10.63 6.92
C VAL A 148 -16.39 -11.52 5.68
N ASP A 149 -16.79 -12.79 5.80
CA ASP A 149 -16.82 -13.75 4.70
C ASP A 149 -17.76 -13.34 3.55
N THR A 150 -18.77 -12.51 3.85
CA THR A 150 -19.71 -12.00 2.85
C THR A 150 -19.14 -10.87 2.00
N TYR A 151 -18.32 -9.98 2.59
CA TYR A 151 -17.90 -8.73 1.94
C TYR A 151 -16.42 -8.68 1.59
N VAL A 152 -15.60 -9.58 2.12
CA VAL A 152 -14.15 -9.62 1.92
C VAL A 152 -13.78 -10.95 1.30
N GLU A 153 -13.14 -10.92 0.13
CA GLU A 153 -12.51 -12.11 -0.46
C GLU A 153 -11.27 -12.47 0.36
N GLN A 154 -11.21 -13.72 0.81
CA GLN A 154 -10.07 -14.29 1.53
C GLN A 154 -9.10 -14.99 0.57
#